data_cc53288152e6cd12ba794960b7bf3457
#
_entry.id   cc53288152e6cd12ba794960b7bf3457
#
_cell.length_a   1.000
_cell.length_b   1.000
_cell.length_c   1.000
_cell.angle_alpha   90.00
_cell.angle_beta   90.00
_cell.angle_gamma   90.00
#
_symmetry.space_group_name_H-M   'P 1'
#
loop_
_entity.id
_entity.type
_entity.pdbx_description
1 polymer ?
#
loop_
_entity_poly.entity_id
_entity_poly.type
_entity_poly.pdbx_seq_one_letter_code
_entity_poly.pdbx_strand_id
1 'polypeptide(L)'
;MGIFGALTTAVTGLRAQSYALENISGNIANSQTTAFKRVDTTFTDMIADPNNTPNKQLAGSVAASSRSTNTIQGDLQSASVGTFMSITGDGYFVVQKPSSFSGSQPLFDGTDLYTRRGDFQTNEDGYLVNGVGYYLLGIGIDQTTGNLVGSSPQLLQFSSGLLPAQATSQLQYKANLP
;
A
#
# COMPACT_ATOMS: atom_id res chain seq x y z
N MET A 1 -26.59 40.70 2.35
CA MET A 1 -27.12 39.38 2.75
C MET A 1 -28.01 39.56 3.97
N GLY A 2 -29.19 38.91 4.00
CA GLY A 2 -30.02 38.90 5.20
C GLY A 2 -29.39 38.01 6.29
N ILE A 3 -29.83 38.20 7.53
CA ILE A 3 -29.36 37.42 8.71
C ILE A 3 -29.39 35.90 8.44
N PHE A 4 -30.39 35.40 7.75
CA PHE A 4 -30.49 33.98 7.37
C PHE A 4 -29.38 33.52 6.42
N GLY A 5 -28.96 34.37 5.46
CA GLY A 5 -27.83 34.03 4.58
C GLY A 5 -26.51 33.96 5.35
N ALA A 6 -26.27 34.90 6.26
CA ALA A 6 -25.08 34.86 7.10
C ALA A 6 -25.06 33.62 8.03
N LEU A 7 -26.22 33.25 8.59
CA LEU A 7 -26.36 32.05 9.41
C LEU A 7 -26.10 30.77 8.59
N THR A 8 -26.66 30.67 7.40
CA THR A 8 -26.45 29.52 6.51
C THR A 8 -24.97 29.38 6.13
N THR A 9 -24.28 30.49 5.78
CA THR A 9 -22.85 30.47 5.47
C THR A 9 -22.02 30.04 6.69
N ALA A 10 -22.36 30.51 7.90
CA ALA A 10 -21.69 30.09 9.12
C ALA A 10 -21.89 28.59 9.39
N VAL A 11 -23.11 28.06 9.22
CA VAL A 11 -23.40 26.64 9.41
C VAL A 11 -22.68 25.77 8.38
N THR A 12 -22.63 26.18 7.10
CA THR A 12 -21.88 25.45 6.08
C THR A 12 -20.38 25.45 6.36
N GLY A 13 -19.82 26.59 6.83
CA GLY A 13 -18.43 26.67 7.27
C GLY A 13 -18.12 25.74 8.45
N LEU A 14 -18.97 25.70 9.47
CA LEU A 14 -18.83 24.77 10.59
C LEU A 14 -18.91 23.31 10.16
N ARG A 15 -19.81 22.96 9.25
CA ARG A 15 -19.89 21.59 8.69
C ARG A 15 -18.63 21.22 7.92
N ALA A 16 -18.09 22.14 7.14
CA ALA A 16 -16.85 21.91 6.41
C ALA A 16 -15.64 21.69 7.35
N GLN A 17 -15.56 22.46 8.45
CA GLN A 17 -14.54 22.27 9.48
C GLN A 17 -14.74 20.94 10.23
N SER A 18 -15.97 20.57 10.54
CA SER A 18 -16.29 19.28 11.18
C SER A 18 -15.83 18.10 10.29
N TYR A 19 -16.06 18.18 9.00
CA TYR A 19 -15.58 17.20 8.02
C TYR A 19 -14.06 17.11 7.97
N ALA A 20 -13.35 18.26 8.05
CA ALA A 20 -11.90 18.25 8.12
C ALA A 20 -11.37 17.58 9.40
N LEU A 21 -12.02 17.83 10.54
CA LEU A 21 -11.68 17.18 11.81
C LEU A 21 -11.93 15.67 11.76
N GLU A 22 -12.98 15.21 11.09
CA GLU A 22 -13.25 13.78 10.88
C GLU A 22 -12.12 13.11 10.08
N ASN A 23 -11.67 13.73 8.97
CA ASN A 23 -10.53 13.22 8.18
C ASN A 23 -9.24 13.19 9.02
N ILE A 24 -8.95 14.24 9.80
CA ILE A 24 -7.78 14.29 10.68
C ILE A 24 -7.86 13.19 11.73
N SER A 25 -9.01 13.01 12.37
CA SER A 25 -9.23 11.95 13.36
C SER A 25 -9.02 10.55 12.76
N GLY A 26 -9.55 10.32 11.55
CA GLY A 26 -9.33 9.09 10.82
C GLY A 26 -7.86 8.85 10.48
N ASN A 27 -7.13 9.87 10.07
CA ASN A 27 -5.69 9.81 9.82
C ASN A 27 -4.90 9.48 11.07
N ILE A 28 -5.23 10.07 12.20
CA ILE A 28 -4.57 9.80 13.49
C ILE A 28 -4.85 8.35 13.93
N ALA A 29 -6.10 7.92 13.85
CA ALA A 29 -6.48 6.55 14.22
C ALA A 29 -5.72 5.50 13.41
N ASN A 30 -5.42 5.78 12.13
CA ASN A 30 -4.71 4.89 11.23
C ASN A 30 -3.21 5.18 11.08
N SER A 31 -2.64 6.07 11.90
CA SER A 31 -1.22 6.46 11.80
C SER A 31 -0.24 5.29 11.96
N GLN A 32 -0.63 4.23 12.67
CA GLN A 32 0.13 3.00 12.86
C GLN A 32 -0.26 1.86 11.90
N THR A 33 -1.24 2.10 11.02
CA THR A 33 -1.69 1.08 10.07
C THR A 33 -0.69 0.98 8.91
N THR A 34 -0.15 -0.22 8.67
CA THR A 34 0.80 -0.48 7.59
C THR A 34 0.20 -0.15 6.23
N ALA A 35 0.93 0.62 5.42
CA ALA A 35 0.56 1.12 4.09
C ALA A 35 -0.69 2.02 4.07
N PHE A 36 -1.12 2.56 5.20
CA PHE A 36 -2.17 3.56 5.23
C PHE A 36 -1.75 4.81 4.46
N LYS A 37 -2.66 5.37 3.69
CA LYS A 37 -2.49 6.64 2.99
C LYS A 37 -3.49 7.64 3.55
N ARG A 38 -2.97 8.76 4.06
CA ARG A 38 -3.80 9.80 4.64
C ARG A 38 -4.77 10.38 3.63
N VAL A 39 -5.86 10.89 4.13
CA VAL A 39 -6.87 11.61 3.36
C VAL A 39 -6.76 13.09 3.74
N ASP A 40 -6.49 13.93 2.75
CA ASP A 40 -6.49 15.38 2.94
C ASP A 40 -7.89 15.96 2.67
N THR A 41 -8.20 17.05 3.35
CA THR A 41 -9.44 17.80 3.09
C THR A 41 -9.15 18.99 2.18
N THR A 42 -9.90 19.11 1.10
CA THR A 42 -9.88 20.28 0.23
C THR A 42 -11.16 21.09 0.41
N PHE A 43 -11.00 22.39 0.49
CA PHE A 43 -12.13 23.32 0.59
C PHE A 43 -12.34 23.99 -0.75
N THR A 44 -13.59 24.05 -1.20
CA THR A 44 -13.97 24.71 -2.44
C THR A 44 -14.99 25.80 -2.10
N ASP A 45 -14.74 27.01 -2.57
CA ASP A 45 -15.70 28.09 -2.46
C ASP A 45 -16.82 27.88 -3.48
N MET A 46 -18.05 27.90 -3.00
CA MET A 46 -19.24 27.80 -3.85
C MET A 46 -19.66 29.21 -4.25
N ILE A 47 -18.97 29.82 -5.23
CA ILE A 47 -19.33 31.12 -5.77
C ILE A 47 -20.60 30.99 -6.60
N ALA A 48 -21.60 31.74 -6.21
CA ALA A 48 -22.94 31.58 -6.74
C ALA A 48 -23.26 32.40 -8.01
N ASP A 49 -22.40 33.29 -8.52
CA ASP A 49 -22.84 34.13 -9.63
C ASP A 49 -21.70 34.61 -10.56
N PRO A 50 -21.68 34.14 -11.82
CA PRO A 50 -20.75 34.66 -12.83
C PRO A 50 -21.06 36.10 -13.32
N ASN A 51 -22.22 36.64 -12.95
CA ASN A 51 -22.65 37.97 -13.35
C ASN A 51 -22.38 39.08 -12.32
N ASN A 52 -21.66 38.74 -11.25
CA ASN A 52 -21.41 39.71 -10.19
C ASN A 52 -20.30 40.71 -10.55
N THR A 53 -20.65 41.99 -10.50
CA THR A 53 -19.69 43.07 -10.71
C THR A 53 -18.55 43.00 -9.69
N PRO A 54 -17.28 43.34 -10.11
CA PRO A 54 -16.07 43.06 -9.31
C PRO A 54 -15.99 43.78 -7.94
N ASN A 55 -16.96 44.58 -7.59
CA ASN A 55 -16.99 45.35 -6.36
C ASN A 55 -17.87 44.78 -5.25
N LYS A 56 -18.44 43.61 -5.41
CA LYS A 56 -19.31 43.00 -4.40
C LYS A 56 -18.99 41.50 -4.23
N GLN A 57 -17.96 41.21 -3.50
CA GLN A 57 -17.64 39.83 -3.13
C GLN A 57 -18.72 39.36 -2.15
N LEU A 58 -19.62 38.52 -2.61
CA LEU A 58 -20.59 37.83 -1.76
C LEU A 58 -19.81 36.72 -1.02
N ALA A 59 -19.89 36.73 0.30
CA ALA A 59 -19.38 35.61 1.09
C ALA A 59 -20.13 34.34 0.65
N GLY A 60 -19.42 33.47 -0.07
CA GLY A 60 -19.94 32.19 -0.55
C GLY A 60 -19.99 31.14 0.56
N SER A 61 -20.75 30.10 0.36
CA SER A 61 -20.68 28.91 1.17
C SER A 61 -19.48 28.06 0.76
N VAL A 62 -18.88 27.35 1.71
CA VAL A 62 -17.75 26.49 1.49
C VAL A 62 -18.20 25.02 1.48
N ALA A 63 -17.72 24.25 0.52
CA ALA A 63 -17.83 22.80 0.51
C ALA A 63 -16.47 22.17 0.85
N ALA A 64 -16.50 21.10 1.65
CA ALA A 64 -15.33 20.28 1.94
C ALA A 64 -15.45 18.95 1.21
N SER A 65 -14.34 18.47 0.67
CA SER A 65 -14.24 17.15 0.03
C SER A 65 -12.95 16.45 0.45
N SER A 66 -12.96 15.13 0.43
CA SER A 66 -11.78 14.31 0.68
C SER A 66 -10.93 14.16 -0.57
N ARG A 67 -9.62 14.24 -0.40
CA ARG A 67 -8.63 13.97 -1.44
C ARG A 67 -7.66 12.91 -0.98
N SER A 68 -7.56 11.82 -1.73
CA SER A 68 -6.58 10.75 -1.46
C SER A 68 -5.17 11.20 -1.79
N THR A 69 -4.21 10.80 -0.95
CA THR A 69 -2.77 11.08 -1.12
C THR A 69 -1.98 9.83 -1.48
N ASN A 70 -2.50 8.99 -2.39
CA ASN A 70 -1.93 7.68 -2.73
C ASN A 70 -0.49 7.74 -3.27
N THR A 71 -0.10 8.85 -3.89
CA THR A 71 1.24 9.05 -4.48
C THR A 71 2.27 9.54 -3.47
N ILE A 72 1.86 10.01 -2.29
CA ILE A 72 2.81 10.51 -1.30
C ILE A 72 3.50 9.34 -0.62
N GLN A 73 4.85 9.35 -0.63
CA GLN A 73 5.66 8.36 0.08
C GLN A 73 5.46 8.51 1.59
N GLY A 74 5.28 7.39 2.29
CA GLY A 74 5.27 7.34 3.75
C GLY A 74 6.66 7.11 4.33
N ASP A 75 6.75 7.15 5.65
CA ASP A 75 7.99 6.87 6.37
C ASP A 75 8.28 5.36 6.39
N LEU A 76 9.54 5.01 6.18
CA LEU A 76 10.00 3.63 6.26
C LEU A 76 10.30 3.29 7.71
N GLN A 77 9.74 2.20 8.19
CA GLN A 77 10.01 1.68 9.52
C GLN A 77 10.74 0.34 9.42
N SER A 78 11.71 0.13 10.29
CA SER A 78 12.38 -1.16 10.39
C SER A 78 11.47 -2.18 11.08
N ALA A 79 11.48 -3.42 10.59
CA ALA A 79 10.73 -4.53 11.15
C ALA A 79 11.68 -5.65 11.58
N SER A 80 11.26 -6.44 12.57
CA SER A 80 12.02 -7.60 13.05
C SER A 80 11.83 -8.85 12.17
N VAL A 81 10.84 -8.84 11.27
CA VAL A 81 10.53 -9.96 10.38
C VAL A 81 11.25 -9.75 9.05
N GLY A 82 12.13 -10.68 8.68
CA GLY A 82 13.00 -10.55 7.50
C GLY A 82 12.28 -10.62 6.16
N THR A 83 11.00 -11.00 6.13
CA THR A 83 10.17 -11.07 4.91
C THR A 83 9.37 -9.81 4.66
N PHE A 84 9.42 -8.84 5.58
CA PHE A 84 8.73 -7.57 5.38
C PHE A 84 9.48 -6.72 4.36
N MET A 85 8.73 -6.15 3.44
CA MET A 85 9.26 -5.40 2.31
C MET A 85 8.57 -4.04 2.20
N SER A 86 9.31 -3.05 1.73
CA SER A 86 8.76 -1.73 1.39
C SER A 86 9.18 -1.31 0.00
N ILE A 87 8.33 -0.55 -0.68
CA ILE A 87 8.62 0.02 -1.99
C ILE A 87 9.01 1.48 -1.81
N THR A 88 10.19 1.86 -2.28
CA THR A 88 10.63 3.25 -2.37
C THR A 88 10.42 3.73 -3.81
N GLY A 89 9.67 4.81 -3.97
CA GLY A 89 9.29 5.33 -5.27
C GLY A 89 7.94 4.81 -5.76
N ASP A 90 7.74 4.87 -7.08
CA ASP A 90 6.50 4.45 -7.72
C ASP A 90 6.47 2.93 -7.95
N GLY A 91 5.38 2.30 -7.56
CA GLY A 91 5.21 0.86 -7.73
C GLY A 91 4.23 0.26 -6.72
N TYR A 92 3.86 -0.98 -6.97
CA TYR A 92 2.97 -1.77 -6.12
C TYR A 92 3.42 -3.23 -6.13
N PHE A 93 3.18 -3.93 -5.04
CA PHE A 93 3.22 -5.38 -5.01
C PHE A 93 2.00 -5.93 -5.73
N VAL A 94 2.21 -6.95 -6.55
CA VAL A 94 1.13 -7.70 -7.20
C VAL A 94 0.74 -8.84 -6.29
N VAL A 95 -0.53 -8.91 -5.94
CA VAL A 95 -1.05 -9.96 -5.06
C VAL A 95 -2.35 -10.54 -5.62
N GLN A 96 -2.65 -11.78 -5.29
CA GLN A 96 -3.92 -12.42 -5.64
C GLN A 96 -4.65 -12.91 -4.39
N LYS A 97 -5.97 -12.77 -4.43
CA LYS A 97 -6.84 -13.31 -3.40
C LYS A 97 -7.17 -14.77 -3.76
N PRO A 98 -7.01 -15.73 -2.84
CA PRO A 98 -7.47 -17.08 -3.09
C PRO A 98 -9.01 -17.12 -3.17
N SER A 99 -9.54 -17.79 -4.18
CA SER A 99 -10.99 -18.01 -4.34
C SER A 99 -11.46 -19.26 -3.61
N SER A 100 -10.63 -20.29 -3.61
CA SER A 100 -10.88 -21.57 -2.93
C SER A 100 -9.56 -22.28 -2.61
N PHE A 101 -9.64 -23.40 -1.93
CA PHE A 101 -8.49 -24.24 -1.61
C PHE A 101 -8.75 -25.67 -2.09
N SER A 102 -7.76 -26.28 -2.74
CA SER A 102 -7.74 -27.70 -3.06
C SER A 102 -6.69 -28.39 -2.18
N GLY A 103 -7.12 -28.90 -1.01
CA GLY A 103 -6.19 -29.30 0.05
C GLY A 103 -5.45 -28.08 0.60
N SER A 104 -4.11 -28.11 0.59
CA SER A 104 -3.26 -26.98 1.01
C SER A 104 -2.94 -26.00 -0.13
N GLN A 105 -3.36 -26.28 -1.37
CA GLN A 105 -3.04 -25.40 -2.51
C GLN A 105 -4.14 -24.36 -2.72
N PRO A 106 -3.79 -23.07 -2.75
CA PRO A 106 -4.74 -22.00 -3.07
C PRO A 106 -5.08 -22.01 -4.56
N LEU A 107 -6.35 -21.84 -4.87
CA LEU A 107 -6.86 -21.63 -6.22
C LEU A 107 -7.23 -20.16 -6.38
N PHE A 108 -6.90 -19.59 -7.54
CA PHE A 108 -7.09 -18.17 -7.83
C PHE A 108 -7.98 -17.96 -9.03
N ASP A 109 -8.75 -16.86 -9.02
CA ASP A 109 -9.60 -16.46 -10.14
C ASP A 109 -8.83 -15.69 -11.23
N GLY A 110 -7.50 -15.54 -11.08
CA GLY A 110 -6.66 -14.82 -12.03
C GLY A 110 -6.80 -13.29 -11.99
N THR A 111 -7.43 -12.75 -10.95
CA THR A 111 -7.52 -11.29 -10.77
C THR A 111 -6.33 -10.79 -9.97
N ASP A 112 -5.50 -9.95 -10.61
CA ASP A 112 -4.37 -9.30 -9.96
C ASP A 112 -4.84 -8.06 -9.19
N LEU A 113 -4.42 -7.96 -7.94
CA LEU A 113 -4.62 -6.83 -7.08
C LEU A 113 -3.29 -6.15 -6.78
N TYR A 114 -3.33 -4.86 -6.57
CA TYR A 114 -2.14 -4.06 -6.33
C TYR A 114 -2.16 -3.46 -4.93
N THR A 115 -1.07 -3.64 -4.17
CA THR A 115 -0.97 -3.13 -2.81
C THR A 115 0.42 -2.56 -2.54
N ARG A 116 0.51 -1.59 -1.62
CA ARG A 116 1.78 -1.15 -1.04
C ARG A 116 2.07 -1.77 0.32
N ARG A 117 1.14 -2.60 0.79
CA ARG A 117 1.31 -3.31 2.06
C ARG A 117 2.33 -4.43 1.87
N GLY A 118 3.45 -4.34 2.59
CA GLY A 118 4.59 -5.24 2.43
C GLY A 118 4.85 -6.11 3.67
N ASP A 119 3.89 -6.30 4.56
CA ASP A 119 3.97 -7.16 5.74
C ASP A 119 3.70 -8.63 5.37
N PHE A 120 4.52 -9.16 4.47
CA PHE A 120 4.40 -10.55 4.03
C PHE A 120 5.04 -11.50 5.03
N GLN A 121 4.34 -12.57 5.34
CA GLN A 121 4.83 -13.68 6.16
C GLN A 121 4.72 -14.98 5.38
N THR A 122 5.60 -15.92 5.69
CA THR A 122 5.56 -17.25 5.10
C THR A 122 4.50 -18.10 5.81
N ASN A 123 3.56 -18.68 5.08
CA ASN A 123 2.61 -19.64 5.62
C ASN A 123 3.24 -21.04 5.76
N GLU A 124 2.48 -22.02 6.26
CA GLU A 124 2.94 -23.41 6.46
C GLU A 124 3.39 -24.08 5.16
N ASP A 125 2.81 -23.70 4.03
CA ASP A 125 3.14 -24.21 2.69
C ASP A 125 4.31 -23.45 2.01
N GLY A 126 4.87 -22.45 2.68
CA GLY A 126 6.00 -21.66 2.17
C GLY A 126 5.61 -20.48 1.28
N TYR A 127 4.34 -20.15 1.10
CA TYR A 127 3.91 -18.99 0.33
C TYR A 127 4.01 -17.70 1.14
N LEU A 128 4.37 -16.60 0.46
CA LEU A 128 4.33 -15.27 1.03
C LEU A 128 2.91 -14.71 1.02
N VAL A 129 2.35 -14.50 2.21
CA VAL A 129 0.98 -14.02 2.41
C VAL A 129 1.01 -12.76 3.25
N ASN A 130 0.23 -11.76 2.89
CA ASN A 130 0.09 -10.55 3.70
C ASN A 130 -0.92 -10.74 4.85
N GLY A 131 -0.97 -9.80 5.80
CA GLY A 131 -1.87 -9.86 6.95
C GLY A 131 -3.38 -9.87 6.61
N VAL A 132 -3.76 -9.69 5.34
CA VAL A 132 -5.15 -9.80 4.84
C VAL A 132 -5.42 -11.19 4.25
N GLY A 133 -4.38 -12.01 4.02
CA GLY A 133 -4.50 -13.34 3.42
C GLY A 133 -4.33 -13.36 1.90
N TYR A 134 -3.70 -12.34 1.30
CA TYR A 134 -3.42 -12.31 -0.13
C TYR A 134 -2.00 -12.80 -0.40
N TYR A 135 -1.84 -13.53 -1.48
CA TYR A 135 -0.60 -14.17 -1.90
C TYR A 135 0.21 -13.27 -2.80
N LEU A 136 1.51 -13.16 -2.53
CA LEU A 136 2.43 -12.34 -3.32
C LEU A 136 2.83 -13.05 -4.60
N LEU A 137 2.80 -12.31 -5.72
CA LEU A 137 3.31 -12.75 -7.01
C LEU A 137 4.63 -12.08 -7.31
N GLY A 138 5.48 -12.78 -8.03
CA GLY A 138 6.76 -12.28 -8.51
C GLY A 138 7.25 -13.05 -9.72
N ILE A 139 8.30 -12.55 -10.35
CA ILE A 139 8.97 -13.21 -11.46
C ILE A 139 10.28 -13.81 -10.93
N GLY A 140 10.47 -15.09 -11.16
CA GLY A 140 11.71 -15.78 -10.78
C GLY A 140 12.91 -15.23 -11.54
N ILE A 141 14.07 -15.28 -10.90
CA ILE A 141 15.36 -14.95 -11.51
C ILE A 141 16.21 -16.22 -11.55
N ASP A 142 16.74 -16.56 -12.71
CA ASP A 142 17.72 -17.64 -12.84
C ASP A 142 18.99 -17.26 -12.11
N GLN A 143 19.36 -18.05 -11.13
CA GLN A 143 20.56 -17.82 -10.30
C GLN A 143 21.89 -17.90 -11.06
N THR A 144 21.88 -18.58 -12.22
CA THR A 144 23.10 -18.77 -13.03
C THR A 144 23.30 -17.62 -14.00
N THR A 145 22.22 -17.18 -14.66
CA THR A 145 22.28 -16.16 -15.73
C THR A 145 21.88 -14.77 -15.25
N GLY A 146 21.20 -14.65 -14.10
CA GLY A 146 20.65 -13.39 -13.59
C GLY A 146 19.46 -12.87 -14.39
N ASN A 147 18.97 -13.63 -15.34
CA ASN A 147 17.85 -13.23 -16.19
C ASN A 147 16.50 -13.62 -15.56
N LEU A 148 15.47 -12.87 -15.93
CA LEU A 148 14.09 -13.20 -15.55
C LEU A 148 13.65 -14.51 -16.18
N VAL A 149 13.08 -15.40 -15.37
CA VAL A 149 12.51 -16.68 -15.82
C VAL A 149 11.03 -16.48 -16.10
N GLY A 150 10.70 -16.33 -17.37
CA GLY A 150 9.31 -16.09 -17.81
C GLY A 150 8.93 -14.60 -17.83
N SER A 151 7.73 -14.33 -18.34
CA SER A 151 7.16 -12.98 -18.45
C SER A 151 5.91 -12.77 -17.59
N SER A 152 5.37 -13.83 -17.01
CA SER A 152 4.18 -13.76 -16.16
C SER A 152 4.55 -13.91 -14.69
N PRO A 153 4.00 -13.06 -13.80
CA PRO A 153 4.17 -13.22 -12.37
C PRO A 153 3.60 -14.58 -11.91
N GLN A 154 4.32 -15.24 -11.02
CA GLN A 154 3.94 -16.51 -10.41
C GLN A 154 3.92 -16.35 -8.90
N LEU A 155 3.22 -17.25 -8.21
CA LEU A 155 3.21 -17.27 -6.74
C LEU A 155 4.61 -17.47 -6.20
N LEU A 156 5.01 -16.61 -5.28
CA LEU A 156 6.27 -16.75 -4.59
C LEU A 156 6.15 -17.76 -3.46
N GLN A 157 6.87 -18.87 -3.62
CA GLN A 157 6.94 -19.94 -2.64
C GLN A 157 8.39 -20.21 -2.25
N PHE A 158 8.67 -20.20 -0.97
CA PHE A 158 9.94 -20.68 -0.44
C PHE A 158 9.85 -22.17 -0.15
N SER A 159 10.70 -22.95 -0.79
CA SER A 159 10.81 -24.36 -0.49
C SER A 159 11.41 -24.54 0.91
N SER A 160 10.69 -25.24 1.77
CA SER A 160 11.22 -25.72 3.07
C SER A 160 12.07 -26.99 2.93
N GLY A 161 12.33 -27.43 1.69
CA GLY A 161 13.12 -28.62 1.40
C GLY A 161 14.56 -28.47 1.94
N LEU A 162 15.06 -29.53 2.53
CA LEU A 162 16.47 -29.63 2.93
C LEU A 162 17.34 -29.45 1.69
N LEU A 163 18.31 -28.54 1.77
CA LEU A 163 19.34 -28.43 0.74
C LEU A 163 20.07 -29.80 0.71
N PRO A 164 20.12 -30.48 -0.48
CA PRO A 164 20.86 -31.71 -0.59
C PRO A 164 22.33 -31.46 -0.26
N ALA A 165 22.91 -32.33 0.54
CA ALA A 165 24.33 -32.26 0.86
C ALA A 165 25.16 -32.34 -0.43
N GLN A 166 26.00 -31.35 -0.64
CA GLN A 166 26.93 -31.34 -1.78
C GLN A 166 28.22 -32.05 -1.37
N ALA A 167 28.54 -33.15 -2.05
CA ALA A 167 29.74 -33.88 -1.78
C ALA A 167 30.97 -32.99 -2.06
N THR A 168 31.89 -32.94 -1.12
CA THR A 168 33.17 -32.25 -1.29
C THR A 168 33.98 -32.93 -2.37
N SER A 169 34.17 -32.28 -3.50
CA SER A 169 34.91 -32.82 -4.65
C SER A 169 36.42 -32.49 -4.64
N GLN A 170 36.81 -31.47 -3.90
CA GLN A 170 38.22 -31.04 -3.78
C GLN A 170 38.54 -30.55 -2.37
N LEU A 171 39.62 -31.04 -1.80
CA LEU A 171 40.19 -30.57 -0.56
C LEU A 171 41.61 -30.03 -0.84
N GLN A 172 41.82 -28.73 -0.70
CA GLN A 172 43.16 -28.14 -0.82
C GLN A 172 43.83 -28.15 0.54
N TYR A 173 44.84 -29.00 0.68
CA TYR A 173 45.67 -29.09 1.88
C TYR A 173 47.03 -28.45 1.62
N LYS A 174 47.38 -27.44 2.41
CA LYS A 174 48.75 -26.84 2.43
C LYS A 174 49.33 -27.07 3.80
N ALA A 175 50.46 -27.84 3.87
CA ALA A 175 51.24 -28.04 5.08
C ALA A 175 52.68 -27.67 4.84
N ASN A 176 53.33 -27.03 5.82
CA ASN A 176 54.79 -26.88 5.86
C ASN A 176 55.34 -28.08 6.63
N LEU A 177 56.27 -28.78 6.01
CA LEU A 177 57.08 -29.78 6.70
C LEU A 177 58.25 -29.06 7.39
N PRO A 178 58.58 -29.42 8.62
CA PRO A 178 59.72 -28.84 9.36
C PRO A 178 61.07 -29.20 8.74
#